data_320cb27837bbd4801026238f04767c3c
#
_entry.id   320cb27837bbd4801026238f04767c3c
#
_cell.length_a   1.000
_cell.length_b   1.000
_cell.length_c   1.000
_cell.angle_alpha   90.00
_cell.angle_beta   90.00
_cell.angle_gamma   90.00
#
_symmetry.space_group_name_H-M   'P 1'
#
loop_
_entity.id
_entity.type
_entity.pdbx_description
1 polymer ?
#
loop_
_entity_poly.entity_id
_entity_poly.type
_entity_poly.pdbx_seq_one_letter_code
_entity_poly.pdbx_strand_id
1 'polypeptide(L)'
;MKRFFKWAAITAVGAGALSLAALAWMLQQNPSLLPYAAIGWKSSLPPSSNAPATPLRVSFLGVATLLLDDGETAILTDGFFSRPDRMQSFLGKIEPDLDNITRGLARAGIRLKDQPPGPGRSGKVAAVVPLHSHYDHAMDAPEVARRTGAVLLGSESTANVGRGWGLPEADIRVATLGLPMQFGRFTITLYPAMHAPTGFTGGEITQPLKPPVRASEYKEGQSYAMLVQHGGRSLLITGSAGFVPGALKNTKAEVVLLGIGTLGQRSDAHRQDYWREVVHAIGAKRVIPIHWDDLWLPADQPMRPLPPPIDQFDVSMLFLMTRGAAESVEIRLPLPWQAMDVFSGL
;
A
#
# COMPACT_ATOMS: atom_id res chain seq x y z
N MET A 1 -8.91 49.57 -27.94
CA MET A 1 -9.56 48.38 -27.37
C MET A 1 -9.07 47.05 -27.96
N LYS A 2 -9.19 46.77 -29.28
CA LYS A 2 -8.82 45.46 -29.88
C LYS A 2 -7.32 45.07 -29.66
N ARG A 3 -6.38 45.99 -29.65
CA ARG A 3 -4.96 45.70 -29.35
C ARG A 3 -4.72 45.33 -27.88
N PHE A 4 -5.36 45.98 -26.96
CA PHE A 4 -5.27 45.72 -25.52
C PHE A 4 -5.78 44.29 -25.20
N PHE A 5 -6.93 43.90 -25.73
CA PHE A 5 -7.48 42.54 -25.57
C PHE A 5 -6.57 41.47 -26.17
N LYS A 6 -5.90 41.75 -27.31
CA LYS A 6 -4.93 40.83 -27.89
C LYS A 6 -3.71 40.58 -26.98
N TRP A 7 -3.14 41.66 -26.43
CA TRP A 7 -2.02 41.54 -25.52
C TRP A 7 -2.41 40.89 -24.20
N ALA A 8 -3.58 41.19 -23.64
CA ALA A 8 -4.10 40.54 -22.46
C ALA A 8 -4.33 39.04 -22.68
N ALA A 9 -4.84 38.63 -23.84
CA ALA A 9 -5.00 37.23 -24.20
C ALA A 9 -3.66 36.50 -24.36
N ILE A 10 -2.66 37.12 -24.99
CA ILE A 10 -1.31 36.55 -25.16
C ILE A 10 -0.62 36.39 -23.80
N THR A 11 -0.72 37.39 -22.90
CA THR A 11 -0.16 37.30 -21.55
C THR A 11 -0.86 36.23 -20.72
N ALA A 12 -2.17 36.07 -20.81
CA ALA A 12 -2.90 35.02 -20.12
C ALA A 12 -2.53 33.62 -20.61
N VAL A 13 -2.40 33.43 -21.92
CA VAL A 13 -1.95 32.16 -22.52
C VAL A 13 -0.50 31.87 -22.12
N GLY A 14 0.39 32.87 -22.17
CA GLY A 14 1.78 32.71 -21.74
C GLY A 14 1.91 32.36 -20.25
N ALA A 15 1.15 33.02 -19.38
CA ALA A 15 1.12 32.70 -17.95
C ALA A 15 0.56 31.29 -17.69
N GLY A 16 -0.48 30.89 -18.41
CA GLY A 16 -1.02 29.54 -18.34
C GLY A 16 -0.01 28.46 -18.78
N ALA A 17 0.70 28.69 -19.87
CA ALA A 17 1.76 27.79 -20.35
C ALA A 17 2.91 27.65 -19.35
N LEU A 18 3.37 28.77 -18.76
CA LEU A 18 4.41 28.77 -17.72
C LEU A 18 3.96 28.02 -16.46
N SER A 19 2.70 28.21 -16.03
CA SER A 19 2.14 27.50 -14.88
C SER A 19 2.07 25.99 -15.12
N LEU A 20 1.66 25.56 -16.33
CA LEU A 20 1.62 24.14 -16.71
C LEU A 20 3.04 23.54 -16.77
N ALA A 21 4.01 24.28 -17.33
CA ALA A 21 5.39 23.85 -17.36
C ALA A 21 6.01 23.72 -15.97
N ALA A 22 5.72 24.68 -15.07
CA ALA A 22 6.15 24.62 -13.69
C ALA A 22 5.53 23.43 -12.94
N LEU A 23 4.23 23.18 -13.12
CA LEU A 23 3.56 22.01 -12.56
C LEU A 23 4.17 20.71 -13.08
N ALA A 24 4.37 20.60 -14.39
CA ALA A 24 4.99 19.43 -15.01
C ALA A 24 6.41 19.19 -14.48
N TRP A 25 7.19 20.27 -14.30
CA TRP A 25 8.50 20.19 -13.68
C TRP A 25 8.44 19.72 -12.21
N MET A 26 7.55 20.31 -11.41
CA MET A 26 7.35 19.91 -9.99
C MET A 26 6.92 18.45 -9.87
N LEU A 27 6.10 17.94 -10.79
CA LEU A 27 5.68 16.53 -10.81
C LEU A 27 6.82 15.55 -11.11
N GLN A 28 7.98 16.03 -11.56
CA GLN A 28 9.19 15.23 -11.77
C GLN A 28 10.18 15.31 -10.60
N GLN A 29 9.91 16.15 -9.61
CA GLN A 29 10.80 16.39 -8.46
C GLN A 29 10.43 15.48 -7.28
N ASN A 30 10.80 14.20 -7.36
CA ASN A 30 10.63 13.30 -6.24
C ASN A 30 11.60 13.66 -5.09
N PRO A 31 11.15 13.76 -3.82
CA PRO A 31 12.01 13.99 -2.69
C PRO A 31 13.11 12.94 -2.53
N SER A 32 14.22 13.32 -1.92
CA SER A 32 15.33 12.40 -1.64
C SER A 32 15.09 11.64 -0.34
N LEU A 33 15.46 10.37 -0.30
CA LEU A 33 15.48 9.56 0.93
C LEU A 33 16.77 9.73 1.75
N LEU A 34 17.78 10.44 1.23
CA LEU A 34 19.05 10.65 1.93
C LEU A 34 18.93 11.25 3.34
N PRO A 35 18.07 12.25 3.58
CA PRO A 35 17.89 12.78 4.94
C PRO A 35 17.43 11.74 5.97
N TYR A 36 16.82 10.65 5.51
CA TYR A 36 16.25 9.57 6.32
C TYR A 36 17.13 8.32 6.38
N ALA A 37 18.34 8.34 5.83
CA ALA A 37 19.25 7.18 5.79
C ALA A 37 19.54 6.61 7.18
N ALA A 38 19.59 7.45 8.22
CA ALA A 38 19.85 7.01 9.59
C ALA A 38 18.75 6.10 10.17
N ILE A 39 17.50 6.28 9.73
CA ILE A 39 16.34 5.45 10.14
C ILE A 39 16.02 4.35 9.13
N GLY A 40 16.77 4.26 8.04
CA GLY A 40 16.65 3.18 7.07
C GLY A 40 16.94 1.81 7.70
N TRP A 41 16.23 0.78 7.26
CA TRP A 41 16.53 -0.59 7.64
C TRP A 41 17.93 -0.97 7.13
N LYS A 42 18.78 -1.55 7.97
CA LYS A 42 20.22 -1.74 7.64
C LYS A 42 20.55 -3.14 7.13
N SER A 43 19.71 -4.12 7.38
CA SER A 43 19.99 -5.50 7.02
C SER A 43 18.73 -6.21 6.50
N SER A 44 18.87 -6.91 5.39
CA SER A 44 17.86 -7.84 4.91
C SER A 44 18.07 -9.21 5.54
N LEU A 45 16.99 -9.96 5.70
CA LEU A 45 17.08 -11.39 5.97
C LEU A 45 17.58 -12.13 4.71
N PRO A 46 18.35 -13.23 4.88
CA PRO A 46 18.72 -14.07 3.75
C PRO A 46 17.47 -14.61 3.06
N PRO A 47 17.55 -15.04 1.78
CA PRO A 47 16.43 -15.66 1.10
C PRO A 47 15.79 -16.80 1.93
N SER A 48 14.49 -17.03 1.78
CA SER A 48 13.77 -18.07 2.53
C SER A 48 14.50 -19.40 2.38
N SER A 49 14.90 -20.00 3.50
CA SER A 49 15.29 -21.41 3.56
C SER A 49 14.05 -22.18 4.00
N ASN A 50 13.77 -23.33 3.41
CA ASN A 50 12.67 -24.21 3.78
C ASN A 50 12.83 -24.84 5.19
N ALA A 51 13.49 -24.13 6.13
CA ALA A 51 13.63 -24.59 7.49
C ALA A 51 12.31 -24.38 8.26
N PRO A 52 11.82 -25.40 8.97
CA PRO A 52 10.69 -25.19 9.89
C PRO A 52 11.07 -24.14 10.94
N ALA A 53 10.16 -23.24 11.27
CA ALA A 53 10.32 -22.14 12.19
C ALA A 53 11.24 -20.98 11.71
N THR A 54 11.08 -20.55 10.45
CA THR A 54 11.64 -19.25 10.03
C THR A 54 10.89 -18.11 10.71
N PRO A 55 11.60 -17.05 11.17
CA PRO A 55 10.94 -15.85 11.67
C PRO A 55 10.07 -15.24 10.57
N LEU A 56 9.00 -14.55 10.98
CA LEU A 56 8.16 -13.81 10.04
C LEU A 56 9.00 -12.79 9.27
N ARG A 57 8.95 -12.90 7.96
CA ARG A 57 9.65 -12.06 7.00
C ARG A 57 8.64 -11.11 6.38
N VAL A 58 8.92 -9.82 6.39
CA VAL A 58 8.07 -8.80 5.77
C VAL A 58 8.87 -8.10 4.68
N SER A 59 8.35 -8.10 3.46
CA SER A 59 8.94 -7.39 2.32
C SER A 59 8.01 -6.28 1.87
N PHE A 60 8.52 -5.07 1.74
CA PHE A 60 7.80 -3.93 1.19
C PHE A 60 8.04 -3.86 -0.33
N LEU A 61 6.97 -4.00 -1.11
CA LEU A 61 7.03 -4.09 -2.57
C LEU A 61 6.50 -2.82 -3.25
N GLY A 62 6.12 -1.81 -2.45
CA GLY A 62 5.62 -0.51 -2.88
C GLY A 62 4.13 -0.32 -2.63
N VAL A 63 3.69 0.94 -2.54
CA VAL A 63 2.35 1.35 -2.13
C VAL A 63 2.02 0.73 -0.77
N ALA A 64 1.04 -0.14 -0.66
CA ALA A 64 0.82 -0.96 0.53
C ALA A 64 0.92 -2.46 0.21
N THR A 65 1.63 -2.82 -0.87
CA THR A 65 1.93 -4.21 -1.20
C THR A 65 3.03 -4.73 -0.29
N LEU A 66 2.67 -5.66 0.57
CA LEU A 66 3.55 -6.32 1.54
C LEU A 66 3.46 -7.82 1.38
N LEU A 67 4.60 -8.49 1.30
CA LEU A 67 4.69 -9.94 1.40
C LEU A 67 5.06 -10.31 2.84
N LEU A 68 4.15 -10.98 3.54
CA LEU A 68 4.37 -11.58 4.86
C LEU A 68 4.58 -13.06 4.65
N ASP A 69 5.77 -13.57 4.99
CA ASP A 69 6.18 -14.92 4.64
C ASP A 69 6.86 -15.63 5.82
N ASP A 70 6.39 -16.81 6.19
CA ASP A 70 6.99 -17.66 7.23
C ASP A 70 7.70 -18.90 6.67
N GLY A 71 7.90 -18.94 5.34
CA GLY A 71 8.54 -20.04 4.63
C GLY A 71 7.58 -21.17 4.23
N GLU A 72 6.45 -21.34 4.90
CA GLU A 72 5.40 -22.32 4.58
C GLU A 72 4.20 -21.66 3.95
N THR A 73 3.70 -20.62 4.60
CA THR A 73 2.55 -19.81 4.19
C THR A 73 2.98 -18.38 3.99
N ALA A 74 2.39 -17.73 3.01
CA ALA A 74 2.55 -16.29 2.80
C ALA A 74 1.19 -15.60 2.69
N ILE A 75 1.16 -14.32 3.10
CA ILE A 75 0.04 -13.40 2.92
C ILE A 75 0.57 -12.23 2.10
N LEU A 76 -0.18 -11.82 1.11
CA LEU A 76 0.15 -10.65 0.31
C LEU A 76 -0.95 -9.58 0.49
N THR A 77 -0.59 -8.38 0.90
CA THR A 77 -1.52 -7.24 0.80
C THR A 77 -1.50 -6.69 -0.62
N ASP A 78 -2.61 -6.16 -1.10
CA ASP A 78 -2.81 -5.46 -2.38
C ASP A 78 -2.33 -6.25 -3.61
N GLY A 79 -1.02 -6.35 -3.82
CA GLY A 79 -0.44 -7.03 -4.99
C GLY A 79 -0.33 -6.14 -6.21
N PHE A 80 -0.12 -4.82 -6.03
CA PHE A 80 -0.07 -3.84 -7.09
C PHE A 80 1.31 -3.76 -7.76
N PHE A 81 1.42 -4.28 -8.97
CA PHE A 81 2.65 -4.34 -9.77
C PHE A 81 2.56 -3.62 -11.12
N SER A 82 1.35 -3.40 -11.66
CA SER A 82 1.11 -2.82 -12.98
C SER A 82 1.64 -1.40 -13.12
N ARG A 83 1.41 -0.55 -12.12
CA ARG A 83 1.91 0.83 -12.06
C ARG A 83 1.70 1.60 -13.37
N PRO A 84 0.43 1.77 -13.82
CA PRO A 84 0.15 2.58 -14.99
C PRO A 84 0.69 4.00 -14.80
N ASP A 85 1.23 4.61 -15.85
CA ASP A 85 1.78 5.95 -15.76
C ASP A 85 0.70 7.01 -15.43
N ARG A 86 1.14 8.25 -15.16
CA ARG A 86 0.23 9.35 -14.79
C ARG A 86 -0.78 9.67 -15.88
N MET A 87 -0.36 9.64 -17.16
CA MET A 87 -1.27 9.94 -18.28
C MET A 87 -2.37 8.88 -18.38
N GLN A 88 -2.02 7.61 -18.29
CA GLN A 88 -2.98 6.52 -18.27
C GLN A 88 -3.91 6.64 -17.06
N SER A 89 -3.37 6.89 -15.87
CA SER A 89 -4.15 6.95 -14.63
C SER A 89 -5.13 8.13 -14.59
N PHE A 90 -4.76 9.30 -15.09
CA PHE A 90 -5.62 10.49 -15.01
C PHE A 90 -6.53 10.67 -16.23
N LEU A 91 -6.08 10.32 -17.42
CA LEU A 91 -6.79 10.63 -18.67
C LEU A 91 -7.22 9.38 -19.44
N GLY A 92 -6.57 8.24 -19.21
CA GLY A 92 -6.79 7.00 -19.93
C GLY A 92 -7.76 6.04 -19.26
N LYS A 93 -7.70 4.81 -19.76
CA LYS A 93 -8.21 3.61 -19.11
C LYS A 93 -7.04 2.75 -18.67
N ILE A 94 -7.22 2.05 -17.57
CA ILE A 94 -6.20 1.19 -16.96
C ILE A 94 -6.72 -0.23 -16.85
N GLU A 95 -5.79 -1.17 -16.88
CA GLU A 95 -6.02 -2.59 -16.69
C GLU A 95 -4.76 -3.24 -16.09
N PRO A 96 -4.85 -4.45 -15.53
CA PRO A 96 -3.70 -5.20 -15.08
C PRO A 96 -2.68 -5.43 -16.20
N ASP A 97 -1.43 -5.02 -15.99
CA ASP A 97 -0.31 -5.30 -16.89
C ASP A 97 0.31 -6.66 -16.52
N LEU A 98 0.01 -7.68 -17.32
CA LEU A 98 0.39 -9.06 -17.05
C LEU A 98 1.92 -9.26 -17.02
N ASP A 99 2.67 -8.46 -17.77
CA ASP A 99 4.14 -8.53 -17.81
C ASP A 99 4.74 -7.88 -16.56
N ASN A 100 4.22 -6.72 -16.14
CA ASN A 100 4.64 -6.08 -14.90
C ASN A 100 4.31 -6.96 -13.69
N ILE A 101 3.13 -7.59 -13.66
CA ILE A 101 2.76 -8.55 -12.62
C ILE A 101 3.73 -9.73 -12.62
N THR A 102 4.07 -10.29 -13.79
CA THR A 102 5.03 -11.42 -13.89
C THR A 102 6.39 -11.02 -13.34
N ARG A 103 6.92 -9.86 -13.74
CA ARG A 103 8.20 -9.34 -13.24
C ARG A 103 8.18 -9.06 -11.74
N GLY A 104 7.09 -8.44 -11.24
CA GLY A 104 6.94 -8.14 -9.82
C GLY A 104 6.90 -9.39 -8.94
N LEU A 105 6.10 -10.38 -9.31
CA LEU A 105 6.02 -11.67 -8.61
C LEU A 105 7.38 -12.39 -8.60
N ALA A 106 8.06 -12.45 -9.74
CA ALA A 106 9.38 -13.07 -9.85
C ALA A 106 10.43 -12.35 -9.00
N ARG A 107 10.48 -11.00 -9.05
CA ARG A 107 11.41 -10.18 -8.27
C ARG A 107 11.21 -10.34 -6.77
N ALA A 108 9.96 -10.45 -6.32
CA ALA A 108 9.62 -10.66 -4.92
C ALA A 108 9.83 -12.11 -4.45
N GLY A 109 10.18 -13.03 -5.35
CA GLY A 109 10.28 -14.45 -5.06
C GLY A 109 8.95 -15.09 -4.67
N ILE A 110 7.82 -14.53 -5.12
CA ILE A 110 6.48 -15.06 -4.81
C ILE A 110 6.26 -16.36 -5.57
N ARG A 111 5.94 -17.41 -4.81
CA ARG A 111 5.67 -18.74 -5.37
C ARG A 111 4.34 -18.78 -6.09
N LEU A 112 4.36 -19.20 -7.37
CA LEU A 112 3.14 -19.44 -8.15
C LEU A 112 2.53 -20.81 -7.77
N LYS A 113 1.23 -20.97 -8.03
CA LYS A 113 0.46 -22.19 -7.66
C LYS A 113 1.07 -23.48 -8.20
N ASP A 114 1.61 -23.44 -9.42
CA ASP A 114 2.16 -24.61 -10.12
C ASP A 114 3.67 -24.82 -9.86
N GLN A 115 4.27 -23.99 -9.00
CA GLN A 115 5.69 -24.08 -8.65
C GLN A 115 5.88 -24.89 -7.35
N PRO A 116 6.87 -25.78 -7.28
CA PRO A 116 7.23 -26.45 -6.03
C PRO A 116 7.85 -25.46 -5.04
N PRO A 117 7.84 -25.76 -3.74
CA PRO A 117 8.68 -25.06 -2.77
C PRO A 117 10.15 -25.10 -3.20
N GLY A 118 10.90 -24.06 -2.90
CA GLY A 118 12.31 -24.01 -3.27
C GLY A 118 13.04 -22.79 -2.71
N PRO A 119 14.38 -22.82 -2.74
CA PRO A 119 15.19 -21.67 -2.28
C PRO A 119 14.81 -20.39 -3.02
N GLY A 120 14.76 -19.27 -2.29
CA GLY A 120 14.43 -17.94 -2.84
C GLY A 120 12.95 -17.77 -3.20
N ARG A 121 12.08 -18.75 -2.89
CA ARG A 121 10.63 -18.62 -3.06
C ARG A 121 9.94 -18.48 -1.71
N SER A 122 8.85 -17.73 -1.71
CA SER A 122 7.98 -17.62 -0.54
C SER A 122 7.29 -18.94 -0.22
N GLY A 123 6.68 -19.03 0.96
CA GLY A 123 5.65 -20.01 1.25
C GLY A 123 4.50 -19.90 0.25
N LYS A 124 3.53 -20.82 0.36
CA LYS A 124 2.30 -20.77 -0.45
C LYS A 124 1.52 -19.50 -0.09
N VAL A 125 1.25 -18.65 -1.07
CA VAL A 125 0.36 -17.49 -0.83
C VAL A 125 -1.04 -18.02 -0.56
N ALA A 126 -1.54 -17.80 0.65
CA ALA A 126 -2.85 -18.28 1.08
C ALA A 126 -3.96 -17.23 0.83
N ALA A 127 -3.62 -15.94 0.94
CA ALA A 127 -4.53 -14.85 0.70
C ALA A 127 -3.83 -13.66 0.03
N VAL A 128 -4.54 -13.00 -0.88
CA VAL A 128 -4.26 -11.64 -1.37
C VAL A 128 -5.32 -10.73 -0.78
N VAL A 129 -4.90 -9.69 -0.05
CA VAL A 129 -5.79 -8.86 0.79
C VAL A 129 -5.64 -7.39 0.41
N PRO A 130 -6.38 -6.87 -0.57
CA PRO A 130 -6.46 -5.43 -0.81
C PRO A 130 -7.02 -4.70 0.41
N LEU A 131 -6.30 -3.68 0.88
CA LEU A 131 -6.69 -2.92 2.06
C LEU A 131 -7.84 -1.95 1.80
N HIS A 132 -8.10 -1.65 0.53
CA HIS A 132 -9.32 -1.03 -0.03
C HIS A 132 -9.32 -1.21 -1.55
N SER A 133 -10.36 -0.70 -2.25
CA SER A 133 -10.59 -1.10 -3.65
C SER A 133 -10.12 -0.07 -4.69
N HIS A 134 -9.32 0.94 -4.32
CA HIS A 134 -8.68 1.80 -5.32
C HIS A 134 -7.74 0.99 -6.23
N TYR A 135 -7.46 1.51 -7.43
CA TYR A 135 -6.72 0.77 -8.45
C TYR A 135 -5.30 0.39 -8.01
N ASP A 136 -4.64 1.25 -7.23
CA ASP A 136 -3.30 1.04 -6.70
C ASP A 136 -3.24 0.03 -5.53
N HIS A 137 -4.38 -0.55 -5.16
CA HIS A 137 -4.52 -1.64 -4.20
C HIS A 137 -5.17 -2.87 -4.83
N ALA A 138 -6.29 -2.73 -5.56
CA ALA A 138 -7.12 -3.85 -5.94
C ALA A 138 -7.03 -4.27 -7.41
N MET A 139 -6.48 -3.43 -8.31
CA MET A 139 -6.53 -3.70 -9.76
C MET A 139 -5.85 -5.02 -10.13
N ASP A 140 -4.66 -5.27 -9.62
CA ASP A 140 -3.87 -6.46 -9.96
C ASP A 140 -4.19 -7.67 -9.06
N ALA A 141 -4.82 -7.43 -7.91
CA ALA A 141 -5.03 -8.44 -6.88
C ALA A 141 -5.73 -9.72 -7.38
N PRO A 142 -6.76 -9.67 -8.25
CA PRO A 142 -7.37 -10.87 -8.80
C PRO A 142 -6.42 -11.70 -9.66
N GLU A 143 -5.61 -11.06 -10.50
CA GLU A 143 -4.63 -11.76 -11.32
C GLU A 143 -3.52 -12.40 -10.47
N VAL A 144 -3.07 -11.68 -9.45
CA VAL A 144 -2.11 -12.20 -8.48
C VAL A 144 -2.69 -13.40 -7.72
N ALA A 145 -3.94 -13.30 -7.26
CA ALA A 145 -4.65 -14.43 -6.62
C ALA A 145 -4.74 -15.63 -7.54
N ARG A 146 -5.14 -15.44 -8.81
CA ARG A 146 -5.23 -16.49 -9.82
C ARG A 146 -3.90 -17.20 -10.07
N ARG A 147 -2.79 -16.46 -10.14
CA ARG A 147 -1.44 -17.01 -10.39
C ARG A 147 -0.86 -17.74 -9.18
N THR A 148 -1.15 -17.27 -8.00
CA THR A 148 -0.63 -17.86 -6.75
C THR A 148 -1.53 -18.97 -6.20
N GLY A 149 -2.79 -19.04 -6.65
CA GLY A 149 -3.80 -19.93 -6.09
C GLY A 149 -4.27 -19.49 -4.70
N ALA A 150 -4.14 -18.20 -4.41
CA ALA A 150 -4.58 -17.57 -3.16
C ALA A 150 -6.06 -17.20 -3.24
N VAL A 151 -6.69 -17.08 -2.07
CA VAL A 151 -8.02 -16.47 -1.95
C VAL A 151 -7.87 -14.95 -2.06
N LEU A 152 -8.70 -14.30 -2.88
CA LEU A 152 -8.89 -12.85 -2.87
C LEU A 152 -9.80 -12.50 -1.68
N LEU A 153 -9.25 -11.86 -0.66
CA LEU A 153 -9.97 -11.50 0.57
C LEU A 153 -10.14 -9.99 0.65
N GLY A 154 -11.36 -9.50 0.77
CA GLY A 154 -11.57 -8.04 0.91
C GLY A 154 -13.04 -7.66 1.06
N SER A 155 -13.39 -6.46 0.64
CA SER A 155 -14.77 -5.94 0.65
C SER A 155 -15.61 -6.51 -0.50
N GLU A 156 -16.90 -6.23 -0.50
CA GLU A 156 -17.76 -6.52 -1.65
C GLU A 156 -17.27 -5.78 -2.91
N SER A 157 -16.75 -4.56 -2.75
CA SER A 157 -16.11 -3.83 -3.85
C SER A 157 -14.88 -4.57 -4.39
N THR A 158 -14.01 -5.09 -3.52
CA THR A 158 -12.87 -5.95 -3.90
C THR A 158 -13.35 -7.23 -4.59
N ALA A 159 -14.42 -7.86 -4.08
CA ALA A 159 -15.03 -9.04 -4.70
C ALA A 159 -15.52 -8.72 -6.13
N ASN A 160 -16.11 -7.55 -6.35
CA ASN A 160 -16.57 -7.11 -7.66
C ASN A 160 -15.40 -6.78 -8.62
N VAL A 161 -14.23 -6.38 -8.13
CA VAL A 161 -13.00 -6.33 -8.95
C VAL A 161 -12.60 -7.75 -9.36
N GLY A 162 -12.62 -8.70 -8.43
CA GLY A 162 -12.36 -10.12 -8.69
C GLY A 162 -13.29 -10.75 -9.73
N ARG A 163 -14.61 -10.56 -9.55
CA ARG A 163 -15.66 -11.03 -10.49
C ARG A 163 -15.48 -10.42 -11.87
N GLY A 164 -15.17 -9.12 -11.92
CA GLY A 164 -14.93 -8.40 -13.19
C GLY A 164 -13.71 -8.93 -13.96
N TRP A 165 -12.69 -9.39 -13.26
CA TRP A 165 -11.52 -10.07 -13.84
C TRP A 165 -11.79 -11.52 -14.23
N GLY A 166 -12.91 -12.10 -13.77
CA GLY A 166 -13.28 -13.49 -14.03
C GLY A 166 -12.68 -14.50 -13.03
N LEU A 167 -12.34 -14.03 -11.82
CA LEU A 167 -11.93 -14.94 -10.74
C LEU A 167 -13.16 -15.76 -10.29
N PRO A 168 -13.03 -17.09 -10.10
CA PRO A 168 -14.12 -17.93 -9.61
C PRO A 168 -14.60 -17.50 -8.20
N GLU A 169 -15.90 -17.59 -7.93
CA GLU A 169 -16.45 -17.27 -6.59
C GLU A 169 -15.81 -18.09 -5.46
N ALA A 170 -15.38 -19.31 -5.73
CA ALA A 170 -14.68 -20.16 -4.77
C ALA A 170 -13.33 -19.56 -4.32
N ASP A 171 -12.73 -18.69 -5.13
CA ASP A 171 -11.46 -18.01 -4.87
C ASP A 171 -11.65 -16.59 -4.33
N ILE A 172 -12.91 -16.17 -4.10
CA ILE A 172 -13.27 -14.85 -3.56
C ILE A 172 -13.88 -15.02 -2.17
N ARG A 173 -13.40 -14.22 -1.20
CA ARG A 173 -13.98 -14.17 0.14
C ARG A 173 -14.24 -12.74 0.55
N VAL A 174 -15.50 -12.42 0.82
CA VAL A 174 -15.87 -11.16 1.47
C VAL A 174 -15.58 -11.26 2.96
N ALA A 175 -14.84 -10.29 3.46
CA ALA A 175 -14.40 -10.28 4.86
C ALA A 175 -15.52 -9.86 5.81
N THR A 176 -15.55 -10.49 6.99
CA THR A 176 -16.36 -10.03 8.11
C THR A 176 -15.45 -9.27 9.07
N LEU A 177 -15.79 -8.02 9.37
CA LEU A 177 -15.01 -7.18 10.28
C LEU A 177 -14.93 -7.77 11.68
N GLY A 178 -13.77 -7.68 12.31
CA GLY A 178 -13.53 -8.16 13.67
C GLY A 178 -13.46 -9.68 13.81
N LEU A 179 -13.74 -10.45 12.73
CA LEU A 179 -13.68 -11.91 12.77
C LEU A 179 -12.26 -12.40 12.43
N PRO A 180 -11.55 -13.10 13.32
CA PRO A 180 -10.27 -13.70 13.04
C PRO A 180 -10.37 -14.79 11.96
N MET A 181 -9.47 -14.76 10.99
CA MET A 181 -9.37 -15.74 9.90
C MET A 181 -8.00 -16.40 9.93
N GLN A 182 -7.96 -17.73 9.88
CA GLN A 182 -6.72 -18.50 9.93
C GLN A 182 -6.21 -18.85 8.53
N PHE A 183 -4.91 -18.57 8.29
CA PHE A 183 -4.17 -18.94 7.07
C PHE A 183 -2.81 -19.53 7.46
N GLY A 184 -2.71 -20.85 7.48
CA GLY A 184 -1.53 -21.52 8.05
C GLY A 184 -1.30 -21.09 9.49
N ARG A 185 -0.12 -20.54 9.80
CA ARG A 185 0.22 -20.00 11.13
C ARG A 185 -0.19 -18.53 11.35
N PHE A 186 -0.74 -17.88 10.31
CA PHE A 186 -1.23 -16.50 10.39
C PHE A 186 -2.66 -16.46 10.87
N THR A 187 -2.97 -15.56 11.78
CA THR A 187 -4.33 -15.13 12.10
C THR A 187 -4.49 -13.69 11.62
N ILE A 188 -5.46 -13.44 10.76
CA ILE A 188 -5.76 -12.12 10.19
C ILE A 188 -7.11 -11.65 10.72
N THR A 189 -7.17 -10.42 11.23
CA THR A 189 -8.41 -9.75 11.60
C THR A 189 -8.47 -8.39 10.91
N LEU A 190 -9.56 -8.12 10.20
CA LEU A 190 -9.78 -6.84 9.53
C LEU A 190 -10.67 -5.95 10.40
N TYR A 191 -10.19 -4.76 10.70
CA TYR A 191 -10.93 -3.72 11.41
C TYR A 191 -11.35 -2.61 10.44
N PRO A 192 -12.45 -1.90 10.72
CA PRO A 192 -12.86 -0.79 9.87
C PRO A 192 -11.82 0.33 9.93
N ALA A 193 -11.45 0.83 8.78
CA ALA A 193 -10.66 2.04 8.59
C ALA A 193 -11.35 2.98 7.61
N MET A 194 -10.75 4.12 7.36
CA MET A 194 -11.15 5.08 6.33
C MET A 194 -9.94 5.38 5.45
N HIS A 195 -10.21 5.74 4.22
CA HIS A 195 -9.20 6.35 3.37
C HIS A 195 -8.83 7.75 3.88
N ALA A 196 -7.61 8.20 3.61
CA ALA A 196 -7.24 9.60 3.84
C ALA A 196 -8.26 10.53 3.15
N PRO A 197 -8.70 11.62 3.78
CA PRO A 197 -9.76 12.47 3.23
C PRO A 197 -9.24 13.31 2.04
N THR A 198 -9.06 12.66 0.90
CA THR A 198 -8.59 13.27 -0.35
C THR A 198 -9.72 13.87 -1.18
N GLY A 199 -10.97 13.47 -0.94
CA GLY A 199 -12.15 13.89 -1.71
C GLY A 199 -12.30 13.19 -3.07
N PHE A 200 -11.42 12.22 -3.39
CA PHE A 200 -11.48 11.49 -4.65
C PHE A 200 -12.00 10.06 -4.47
N THR A 201 -12.74 9.58 -5.44
CA THR A 201 -13.08 8.16 -5.68
C THR A 201 -13.73 7.41 -4.50
N GLY A 202 -14.37 8.11 -3.57
CA GLY A 202 -15.21 7.48 -2.56
C GLY A 202 -16.39 6.73 -3.19
N GLY A 203 -17.08 5.90 -2.38
CA GLY A 203 -18.20 5.07 -2.80
C GLY A 203 -17.83 3.61 -2.99
N GLU A 204 -18.74 2.83 -3.57
CA GLU A 204 -18.64 1.37 -3.70
C GLU A 204 -18.64 0.92 -5.16
N ILE A 205 -18.02 -0.22 -5.43
CA ILE A 205 -18.10 -0.95 -6.68
C ILE A 205 -19.21 -1.98 -6.53
N THR A 206 -20.39 -1.68 -7.04
CA THR A 206 -21.62 -2.45 -6.82
C THR A 206 -21.89 -3.52 -7.88
N GLN A 207 -21.09 -3.57 -8.94
CA GLN A 207 -21.20 -4.52 -10.06
C GLN A 207 -19.79 -5.03 -10.45
N PRO A 208 -19.66 -6.20 -11.06
CA PRO A 208 -18.38 -6.68 -11.56
C PRO A 208 -17.67 -5.65 -12.45
N LEU A 209 -16.50 -5.19 -12.01
CA LEU A 209 -15.70 -4.16 -12.69
C LEU A 209 -14.78 -4.81 -13.73
N LYS A 210 -15.11 -4.62 -15.01
CA LYS A 210 -14.40 -5.25 -16.13
C LYS A 210 -13.40 -4.27 -16.76
N PRO A 211 -12.09 -4.38 -16.51
CA PRO A 211 -11.09 -3.53 -17.17
C PRO A 211 -11.03 -3.83 -18.69
N PRO A 212 -10.55 -2.85 -19.53
CA PRO A 212 -9.97 -1.57 -19.12
C PRO A 212 -11.02 -0.52 -18.78
N VAL A 213 -10.85 0.12 -17.63
CA VAL A 213 -11.75 1.18 -17.10
C VAL A 213 -10.94 2.40 -16.65
N ARG A 214 -11.61 3.53 -16.36
CA ARG A 214 -10.92 4.67 -15.76
C ARG A 214 -10.48 4.36 -14.33
N ALA A 215 -9.35 4.92 -13.88
CA ALA A 215 -8.90 4.77 -12.49
C ALA A 215 -9.97 5.20 -11.47
N SER A 216 -10.79 6.20 -11.81
CA SER A 216 -11.89 6.68 -10.96
C SER A 216 -13.07 5.71 -10.80
N GLU A 217 -13.12 4.62 -11.56
CA GLU A 217 -14.13 3.57 -11.42
C GLU A 217 -13.75 2.56 -10.31
N TYR A 218 -12.46 2.50 -9.96
CA TYR A 218 -12.00 1.80 -8.76
C TYR A 218 -12.32 2.65 -7.53
N LYS A 219 -13.52 2.48 -6.99
CA LYS A 219 -13.99 3.17 -5.79
C LYS A 219 -13.33 2.63 -4.54
N GLU A 220 -13.31 3.42 -3.47
CA GLU A 220 -12.71 3.04 -2.19
C GLU A 220 -13.26 1.71 -1.65
N GLY A 221 -14.59 1.55 -1.70
CA GLY A 221 -15.25 0.45 -1.01
C GLY A 221 -15.08 0.56 0.50
N GLN A 222 -14.86 -0.57 1.16
CA GLN A 222 -14.50 -0.61 2.57
C GLN A 222 -12.97 -0.57 2.71
N SER A 223 -12.46 0.39 3.47
CA SER A 223 -11.05 0.43 3.88
C SER A 223 -10.82 -0.35 5.16
N TYR A 224 -9.63 -0.96 5.30
CA TYR A 224 -9.28 -1.82 6.43
C TYR A 224 -7.97 -1.41 7.12
N ALA A 225 -7.95 -1.61 8.45
CA ALA A 225 -6.74 -1.84 9.21
C ALA A 225 -6.63 -3.36 9.47
N MET A 226 -5.56 -3.98 9.00
CA MET A 226 -5.36 -5.43 9.08
C MET A 226 -4.41 -5.78 10.23
N LEU A 227 -4.94 -6.43 11.26
CA LEU A 227 -4.13 -7.06 12.31
C LEU A 227 -3.65 -8.42 11.82
N VAL A 228 -2.35 -8.65 11.92
CA VAL A 228 -1.72 -9.94 11.64
C VAL A 228 -1.05 -10.44 12.90
N GLN A 229 -1.41 -11.66 13.32
CA GLN A 229 -0.80 -12.36 14.44
C GLN A 229 -0.08 -13.60 13.93
N HIS A 230 1.18 -13.80 14.38
CA HIS A 230 2.01 -14.92 13.97
C HIS A 230 3.06 -15.22 15.05
N GLY A 231 3.14 -16.46 15.50
CA GLY A 231 4.16 -16.91 16.46
C GLY A 231 4.21 -16.13 17.78
N GLY A 232 3.07 -15.69 18.28
CA GLY A 232 2.96 -14.89 19.51
C GLY A 232 3.28 -13.40 19.34
N ARG A 233 3.64 -12.96 18.12
CA ARG A 233 3.88 -11.55 17.75
C ARG A 233 2.70 -10.99 16.96
N SER A 234 2.57 -9.68 16.96
CA SER A 234 1.49 -9.01 16.21
C SER A 234 1.95 -7.72 15.54
N LEU A 235 1.45 -7.50 14.32
CA LEU A 235 1.62 -6.26 13.58
C LEU A 235 0.28 -5.79 13.02
N LEU A 236 0.15 -4.47 12.85
CA LEU A 236 -0.97 -3.82 12.19
C LEU A 236 -0.52 -3.23 10.87
N ILE A 237 -1.37 -3.31 9.85
CA ILE A 237 -1.13 -2.72 8.53
C ILE A 237 -2.30 -1.80 8.20
N THR A 238 -2.01 -0.56 7.78
CA THR A 238 -3.00 0.37 7.22
C THR A 238 -2.62 0.74 5.79
N GLY A 239 -3.58 0.67 4.86
CA GLY A 239 -3.33 0.96 3.45
C GLY A 239 -3.46 2.45 3.11
N SER A 240 -3.95 3.28 4.03
CA SER A 240 -4.14 4.72 3.80
C SER A 240 -4.07 5.49 5.12
N ALA A 241 -3.88 6.80 5.05
CA ALA A 241 -3.72 7.69 6.19
C ALA A 241 -5.07 8.16 6.78
N GLY A 242 -6.02 7.23 6.94
CA GLY A 242 -7.32 7.46 7.56
C GLY A 242 -7.61 6.46 8.66
N PHE A 243 -8.60 6.75 9.49
CA PHE A 243 -8.96 5.95 10.66
C PHE A 243 -10.44 6.07 10.98
N VAL A 244 -10.99 5.06 11.65
CA VAL A 244 -12.29 5.12 12.32
C VAL A 244 -12.03 5.28 13.81
N PRO A 245 -12.51 6.37 14.44
CA PRO A 245 -12.26 6.61 15.85
C PRO A 245 -12.70 5.44 16.74
N GLY A 246 -11.80 4.97 17.61
CA GLY A 246 -12.06 3.88 18.55
C GLY A 246 -12.09 2.47 17.95
N ALA A 247 -11.96 2.29 16.64
CA ALA A 247 -12.01 0.97 16.00
C ALA A 247 -10.94 0.00 16.51
N LEU A 248 -9.78 0.51 16.91
CA LEU A 248 -8.62 -0.26 17.37
C LEU A 248 -8.45 -0.25 18.91
N LYS A 249 -9.41 0.28 19.68
CA LYS A 249 -9.29 0.48 21.13
C LYS A 249 -8.86 -0.75 21.91
N ASN A 250 -9.30 -1.94 21.50
CA ASN A 250 -9.00 -3.20 22.18
C ASN A 250 -7.96 -4.06 21.43
N THR A 251 -7.30 -3.47 20.44
CA THR A 251 -6.27 -4.14 19.61
C THR A 251 -4.89 -3.86 20.18
N LYS A 252 -4.00 -4.86 20.11
CA LYS A 252 -2.59 -4.71 20.46
C LYS A 252 -1.73 -5.18 19.30
N ALA A 253 -0.71 -4.38 18.97
CA ALA A 253 0.30 -4.77 18.00
C ALA A 253 1.63 -4.08 18.33
N GLU A 254 2.73 -4.80 18.18
CA GLU A 254 4.08 -4.31 18.49
C GLU A 254 4.63 -3.42 17.38
N VAL A 255 4.22 -3.69 16.14
CA VAL A 255 4.67 -2.99 14.93
C VAL A 255 3.46 -2.50 14.14
N VAL A 256 3.58 -1.29 13.57
CA VAL A 256 2.62 -0.79 12.57
C VAL A 256 3.35 -0.56 11.26
N LEU A 257 2.87 -1.19 10.18
CA LEU A 257 3.17 -0.77 8.81
C LEU A 257 2.12 0.27 8.44
N LEU A 258 2.51 1.53 8.51
CA LEU A 258 1.62 2.69 8.53
C LEU A 258 1.52 3.33 7.14
N GLY A 259 0.34 3.29 6.52
CA GLY A 259 0.07 4.01 5.28
C GLY A 259 0.16 5.53 5.49
N ILE A 260 1.06 6.20 4.78
CA ILE A 260 1.28 7.65 4.91
C ILE A 260 1.04 8.43 3.62
N GLY A 261 0.53 7.80 2.58
CA GLY A 261 0.17 8.49 1.33
C GLY A 261 -0.74 9.69 1.61
N THR A 262 -0.32 10.88 1.18
CA THR A 262 -0.95 12.18 1.39
C THR A 262 -1.09 12.66 2.85
N LEU A 263 -0.50 11.97 3.83
CA LEU A 263 -0.56 12.38 5.25
C LEU A 263 0.03 13.77 5.47
N GLY A 264 1.13 14.11 4.79
CA GLY A 264 1.77 15.42 4.90
C GLY A 264 0.90 16.59 4.44
N GLN A 265 -0.07 16.33 3.57
CA GLN A 265 -1.05 17.32 3.12
C GLN A 265 -2.25 17.49 4.07
N ARG A 266 -2.40 16.60 5.04
CA ARG A 266 -3.49 16.69 6.02
C ARG A 266 -3.20 17.76 7.07
N SER A 267 -4.24 18.24 7.73
CA SER A 267 -4.08 19.16 8.86
C SER A 267 -3.27 18.52 9.98
N ASP A 268 -2.65 19.34 10.82
CA ASP A 268 -1.94 18.84 12.00
C ASP A 268 -2.87 18.05 12.94
N ALA A 269 -4.10 18.53 13.14
CA ALA A 269 -5.11 17.83 13.91
C ALA A 269 -5.36 16.41 13.36
N HIS A 270 -5.51 16.25 12.04
CA HIS A 270 -5.69 14.94 11.45
C HIS A 270 -4.48 14.02 11.67
N ARG A 271 -3.24 14.54 11.51
CA ARG A 271 -2.02 13.77 11.77
C ARG A 271 -1.95 13.30 13.22
N GLN A 272 -2.28 14.19 14.17
CA GLN A 272 -2.30 13.86 15.61
C GLN A 272 -3.37 12.80 15.93
N ASP A 273 -4.57 12.93 15.37
CA ASP A 273 -5.64 11.97 15.55
C ASP A 273 -5.28 10.61 14.94
N TYR A 274 -4.70 10.59 13.73
CA TYR A 274 -4.25 9.36 13.07
C TYR A 274 -3.19 8.62 13.91
N TRP A 275 -2.21 9.36 14.44
CA TRP A 275 -1.21 8.78 15.35
C TRP A 275 -1.87 8.21 16.60
N ARG A 276 -2.76 8.96 17.26
CA ARG A 276 -3.44 8.55 18.48
C ARG A 276 -4.28 7.29 18.26
N GLU A 277 -5.08 7.27 17.18
CA GLU A 277 -6.03 6.19 16.92
C GLU A 277 -5.37 4.91 16.38
N VAL A 278 -4.26 5.03 15.66
CA VAL A 278 -3.64 3.89 14.97
C VAL A 278 -2.35 3.42 15.66
N VAL A 279 -1.51 4.34 16.12
CA VAL A 279 -0.19 3.98 16.70
C VAL A 279 -0.26 3.88 18.22
N HIS A 280 -0.70 4.95 18.86
CA HIS A 280 -0.77 5.03 20.33
C HIS A 280 -1.81 4.04 20.91
N ALA A 281 -3.00 3.97 20.34
CA ALA A 281 -4.10 3.13 20.84
C ALA A 281 -3.76 1.65 20.93
N ILE A 282 -2.94 1.12 20.03
CA ILE A 282 -2.53 -0.29 20.01
C ILE A 282 -1.24 -0.57 20.80
N GLY A 283 -0.55 0.48 21.28
CA GLY A 283 0.69 0.37 22.02
C GLY A 283 1.87 -0.06 21.15
N ALA A 284 1.94 0.42 19.91
CA ALA A 284 3.02 0.11 18.99
C ALA A 284 4.39 0.59 19.53
N LYS A 285 5.41 -0.25 19.34
CA LYS A 285 6.82 0.07 19.67
C LYS A 285 7.61 0.51 18.46
N ARG A 286 7.13 0.16 17.25
CA ARG A 286 7.77 0.50 15.98
C ARG A 286 6.74 0.85 14.93
N VAL A 287 7.03 1.91 14.16
CA VAL A 287 6.28 2.32 12.96
C VAL A 287 7.18 2.18 11.74
N ILE A 288 6.68 1.53 10.72
CA ILE A 288 7.30 1.40 9.40
C ILE A 288 6.38 2.10 8.39
N PRO A 289 6.72 3.30 7.93
CA PRO A 289 5.89 4.01 6.96
C PRO A 289 5.89 3.29 5.61
N ILE A 290 4.70 3.09 5.04
CA ILE A 290 4.45 2.53 3.72
C ILE A 290 3.54 3.48 2.92
N HIS A 291 3.29 3.19 1.66
CA HIS A 291 2.46 4.00 0.75
C HIS A 291 2.97 5.44 0.59
N TRP A 292 4.28 5.61 0.59
CA TRP A 292 4.94 6.89 0.38
C TRP A 292 5.57 7.01 -1.02
N ASP A 293 5.72 5.88 -1.71
CA ASP A 293 6.41 5.83 -2.99
C ASP A 293 5.52 6.28 -4.14
N ASP A 294 6.15 6.81 -5.18
CA ASP A 294 5.51 7.25 -6.41
C ASP A 294 4.97 6.03 -7.18
N LEU A 295 3.67 5.83 -7.05
CA LEU A 295 2.95 4.67 -7.58
C LEU A 295 2.87 4.63 -9.12
N TRP A 296 3.26 5.71 -9.78
CA TRP A 296 3.31 5.83 -11.25
C TRP A 296 4.69 5.53 -11.84
N LEU A 297 5.72 5.36 -10.99
CA LEU A 297 7.04 4.94 -11.45
C LEU A 297 7.05 3.41 -11.61
N PRO A 298 7.69 2.90 -12.70
CA PRO A 298 7.86 1.48 -12.90
C PRO A 298 8.51 0.78 -11.70
N ALA A 299 8.04 -0.43 -11.37
CA ALA A 299 8.52 -1.17 -10.21
C ALA A 299 9.98 -1.61 -10.28
N ASP A 300 10.61 -1.60 -11.46
CA ASP A 300 12.02 -1.90 -11.68
C ASP A 300 12.95 -0.71 -11.38
N GLN A 301 12.40 0.50 -11.26
CA GLN A 301 13.14 1.69 -10.86
C GLN A 301 13.29 1.77 -9.32
N PRO A 302 14.28 2.53 -8.83
CA PRO A 302 14.38 2.84 -7.41
C PRO A 302 13.12 3.55 -6.91
N MET A 303 12.56 3.07 -5.79
CA MET A 303 11.41 3.72 -5.15
C MET A 303 11.79 5.14 -4.71
N ARG A 304 10.95 6.10 -5.00
CA ARG A 304 11.09 7.51 -4.63
C ARG A 304 9.77 7.99 -4.05
N PRO A 305 9.78 8.91 -3.08
CA PRO A 305 8.54 9.49 -2.57
C PRO A 305 7.74 10.20 -3.67
N LEU A 306 6.44 10.32 -3.46
CA LEU A 306 5.56 11.12 -4.33
C LEU A 306 6.07 12.57 -4.42
N PRO A 307 5.98 13.23 -5.59
CA PRO A 307 6.41 14.62 -5.75
C PRO A 307 5.52 15.59 -4.94
N PRO A 308 6.06 16.74 -4.48
CA PRO A 308 5.40 17.66 -3.58
C PRO A 308 3.99 18.14 -3.97
N PRO A 309 3.62 18.30 -5.25
CA PRO A 309 2.24 18.64 -5.61
C PRO A 309 1.22 17.54 -5.27
N ILE A 310 1.68 16.28 -5.15
CA ILE A 310 0.83 15.12 -4.86
C ILE A 310 0.87 14.77 -3.37
N ASP A 311 2.06 14.81 -2.76
CA ASP A 311 2.24 14.53 -1.33
C ASP A 311 3.37 15.39 -0.75
N GLN A 312 3.35 15.59 0.55
CA GLN A 312 4.40 16.26 1.31
C GLN A 312 5.11 15.26 2.23
N PHE A 313 5.87 14.35 1.60
CA PHE A 313 6.59 13.27 2.29
C PHE A 313 7.42 13.75 3.47
N ASP A 314 8.19 14.86 3.32
CA ASP A 314 9.04 15.39 4.38
C ASP A 314 8.22 15.87 5.59
N VAL A 315 7.01 16.42 5.38
CA VAL A 315 6.09 16.80 6.47
C VAL A 315 5.61 15.56 7.21
N SER A 316 5.24 14.49 6.48
CA SER A 316 4.85 13.20 7.08
C SER A 316 5.99 12.64 7.93
N MET A 317 7.20 12.59 7.40
CA MET A 317 8.35 12.01 8.09
C MET A 317 8.78 12.83 9.31
N LEU A 318 8.81 14.16 9.21
CA LEU A 318 9.10 15.03 10.35
C LEU A 318 8.09 14.82 11.47
N PHE A 319 6.80 14.72 11.13
CA PHE A 319 5.74 14.44 12.09
C PHE A 319 5.97 13.08 12.78
N LEU A 320 6.18 12.00 12.02
CA LEU A 320 6.39 10.66 12.56
C LEU A 320 7.62 10.60 13.47
N MET A 321 8.75 11.17 13.03
CA MET A 321 9.98 11.18 13.83
C MET A 321 9.81 11.98 15.13
N THR A 322 9.12 13.12 15.09
CA THR A 322 8.84 13.94 16.28
C THR A 322 7.95 13.19 17.27
N ARG A 323 6.87 12.56 16.78
CA ARG A 323 5.96 11.77 17.64
C ARG A 323 6.65 10.51 18.17
N GLY A 324 7.39 9.82 17.32
CA GLY A 324 8.15 8.63 17.71
C GLY A 324 9.13 8.94 18.85
N ALA A 325 9.89 10.03 18.75
CA ALA A 325 10.81 10.47 19.80
C ALA A 325 10.08 10.82 21.11
N ALA A 326 8.91 11.50 21.03
CA ALA A 326 8.14 11.90 22.20
C ALA A 326 7.51 10.70 22.95
N GLU A 327 7.16 9.63 22.24
CA GLU A 327 6.48 8.46 22.82
C GLU A 327 7.36 7.20 22.88
N SER A 328 8.65 7.32 22.59
CA SER A 328 9.59 6.19 22.54
C SER A 328 9.16 5.09 21.55
N VAL A 329 8.57 5.49 20.42
CA VAL A 329 8.21 4.62 19.31
C VAL A 329 9.27 4.75 18.22
N GLU A 330 9.88 3.64 17.85
CA GLU A 330 10.91 3.62 16.82
C GLU A 330 10.32 3.83 15.41
N ILE A 331 10.89 4.74 14.63
CA ILE A 331 10.51 4.95 13.22
C ILE A 331 11.61 4.34 12.34
N ARG A 332 11.21 3.44 11.41
CA ARG A 332 12.12 2.77 10.47
C ARG A 332 11.59 2.82 9.05
N LEU A 333 12.39 3.32 8.11
CA LEU A 333 12.07 3.18 6.68
C LEU A 333 12.36 1.75 6.21
N PRO A 334 11.41 1.13 5.47
CA PRO A 334 11.61 -0.22 4.97
C PRO A 334 12.67 -0.27 3.86
N LEU A 335 13.31 -1.43 3.71
CA LEU A 335 14.11 -1.77 2.52
C LEU A 335 13.17 -2.23 1.41
N PRO A 336 13.09 -1.50 0.28
CA PRO A 336 12.27 -1.95 -0.85
C PRO A 336 12.73 -3.30 -1.41
N TRP A 337 11.79 -4.19 -1.66
CA TRP A 337 12.01 -5.51 -2.28
C TRP A 337 12.89 -6.48 -1.48
N GLN A 338 13.16 -6.19 -0.23
CA GLN A 338 14.00 -7.03 0.63
C GLN A 338 13.21 -7.46 1.87
N ALA A 339 13.43 -8.70 2.29
CA ALA A 339 12.80 -9.23 3.48
C ALA A 339 13.44 -8.68 4.75
N MET A 340 12.61 -8.25 5.70
CA MET A 340 12.99 -7.69 7.00
C MET A 340 12.38 -8.53 8.13
N ASP A 341 13.11 -8.68 9.23
CA ASP A 341 12.53 -9.08 10.52
C ASP A 341 12.03 -7.81 11.23
N VAL A 342 10.76 -7.50 11.04
CA VAL A 342 10.17 -6.26 11.57
C VAL A 342 10.09 -6.23 13.09
N PHE A 343 10.33 -7.35 13.76
CA PHE A 343 10.35 -7.48 15.22
C PHE A 343 11.76 -7.50 15.82
N SER A 344 12.79 -7.53 14.99
CA SER A 344 14.18 -7.57 15.46
C SER A 344 14.48 -6.39 16.40
N GLY A 345 14.99 -6.67 17.61
CA GLY A 345 15.35 -5.67 18.61
C GLY A 345 14.15 -5.11 19.42
N LEU A 346 12.93 -5.69 19.32
CA LEU A 346 11.78 -5.33 20.15
C LEU A 346 11.58 -6.29 21.31
#